data_462d8e40e209e6832297ca4f4cc95891
#
_entry.id   462d8e40e209e6832297ca4f4cc95891
#
_cell.length_a   1.000
_cell.length_b   1.000
_cell.length_c   1.000
_cell.angle_alpha   90.00
_cell.angle_beta   90.00
_cell.angle_gamma   90.00
#
_symmetry.space_group_name_H-M   'P 1'
#
loop_
_entity.id
_entity.type
_entity.pdbx_description
1 polymer ?
#
loop_
_entity_poly.entity_id
_entity_poly.type
_entity_poly.pdbx_seq_one_letter_code
_entity_poly.pdbx_strand_id
1 'polypeptide(L)'
;MNQIKILSATYALDLTTAASSALQIVPNTPTRAYRVALLNTGTGKAAVTFGTTSSNMDTPAIAATGASGSFVLPANMIYPMIIDCGAPDLYLKAISSGTNTLYITLVATE
;
A
#
# COMPACT_ATOMS: atom_id res chain seq x y z
N MET A 1 -7.10 13.75 20.52
CA MET A 1 -7.28 12.92 19.30
C MET A 1 -6.44 13.52 18.18
N ASN A 2 -5.67 12.67 17.52
CA ASN A 2 -4.88 13.12 16.38
C ASN A 2 -5.74 13.23 15.14
N GLN A 3 -5.55 14.30 14.40
CA GLN A 3 -6.18 14.46 13.11
C GLN A 3 -5.25 13.97 12.01
N ILE A 4 -5.83 13.42 10.97
CA ILE A 4 -5.08 12.97 9.79
C ILE A 4 -5.18 14.07 8.74
N LYS A 5 -4.02 14.50 8.26
CA LYS A 5 -3.91 15.52 7.24
C LYS A 5 -3.58 14.84 5.92
N ILE A 6 -4.39 15.10 4.91
CA ILE A 6 -4.16 14.54 3.58
C ILE A 6 -3.08 15.37 2.88
N LEU A 7 -2.02 14.71 2.42
CA LEU A 7 -0.86 15.37 1.83
C LEU A 7 -0.81 15.22 0.32
N SER A 8 -1.53 14.25 -0.26
CA SER A 8 -1.51 14.03 -1.69
C SER A 8 -2.88 13.68 -2.20
N ALA A 9 -3.05 13.75 -3.51
CA ALA A 9 -4.22 13.18 -4.15
C ALA A 9 -4.20 11.66 -3.99
N THR A 10 -5.38 11.06 -3.98
CA THR A 10 -5.48 9.60 -3.90
C THR A 10 -5.15 9.00 -5.25
N TYR A 11 -4.26 8.01 -5.26
CA TYR A 11 -3.92 7.25 -6.45
C TYR A 11 -4.70 5.93 -6.45
N ALA A 12 -5.38 5.66 -7.55
CA ALA A 12 -6.13 4.41 -7.70
C ALA A 12 -5.27 3.42 -8.50
N LEU A 13 -4.81 2.36 -7.85
CA LEU A 13 -3.97 1.33 -8.46
C LEU A 13 -4.83 0.10 -8.75
N ASP A 14 -4.93 -0.26 -10.02
CA ASP A 14 -5.63 -1.47 -10.41
C ASP A 14 -4.81 -2.70 -10.04
N LEU A 15 -5.43 -3.62 -9.31
CA LEU A 15 -4.80 -4.85 -8.88
C LEU A 15 -5.38 -6.04 -9.64
N THR A 16 -4.51 -6.94 -10.03
CA THR A 16 -4.88 -8.21 -10.66
C THR A 16 -4.15 -9.34 -9.94
N THR A 17 -4.27 -10.55 -10.47
CA THR A 17 -3.55 -11.71 -9.93
C THR A 17 -2.07 -11.70 -10.29
N ALA A 18 -1.62 -10.72 -11.07
CA ALA A 18 -0.20 -10.49 -11.34
C ALA A 18 0.28 -9.29 -10.50
N ALA A 19 1.52 -9.35 -10.01
CA ALA A 19 2.08 -8.28 -9.21
C ALA A 19 2.18 -6.98 -10.01
N SER A 20 1.87 -5.86 -9.37
CA SER A 20 1.98 -4.54 -9.99
C SER A 20 3.44 -4.13 -10.11
N SER A 21 3.71 -3.12 -10.95
CA SER A 21 5.01 -2.45 -10.96
C SER A 21 5.22 -1.67 -9.68
N ALA A 22 6.48 -1.37 -9.36
CA ALA A 22 6.81 -0.56 -8.19
C ALA A 22 6.27 0.86 -8.38
N LEU A 23 5.53 1.35 -7.39
CA LEU A 23 4.97 2.70 -7.38
C LEU A 23 5.61 3.48 -6.24
N GLN A 24 6.21 4.62 -6.56
CA GLN A 24 6.76 5.49 -5.53
C GLN A 24 5.63 6.22 -4.81
N ILE A 25 5.50 6.01 -3.50
CA ILE A 25 4.43 6.62 -2.71
C ILE A 25 4.93 7.67 -1.73
N VAL A 26 6.23 7.66 -1.40
CA VAL A 26 6.84 8.70 -0.58
C VAL A 26 8.05 9.25 -1.32
N PRO A 27 8.13 10.57 -1.55
CA PRO A 27 9.29 11.16 -2.24
C PRO A 27 10.55 11.02 -1.40
N ASN A 28 11.72 11.18 -2.04
CA ASN A 28 13.00 10.96 -1.37
C ASN A 28 13.48 12.16 -0.54
N THR A 29 12.68 13.23 -0.46
CA THR A 29 13.04 14.42 0.33
C THR A 29 11.91 14.79 1.29
N PRO A 30 11.55 13.91 2.23
CA PRO A 30 10.46 14.22 3.15
C PRO A 30 10.87 15.30 4.15
N THR A 31 9.91 16.16 4.47
CA THR A 31 10.11 17.20 5.48
C THR A 31 9.44 16.86 6.81
N ARG A 32 8.76 15.73 6.86
CA ARG A 32 8.02 15.26 8.03
C ARG A 32 7.84 13.75 7.96
N ALA A 33 7.36 13.15 9.03
CA ALA A 33 6.99 11.76 9.02
C ALA A 33 5.70 11.59 8.22
N TYR A 34 5.73 10.68 7.25
CA TYR A 34 4.58 10.38 6.42
C TYR A 34 3.94 9.08 6.86
N ARG A 35 2.64 8.98 6.61
CA ARG A 35 1.87 7.75 6.70
C ARG A 35 1.12 7.53 5.41
N VAL A 36 0.79 6.27 5.12
CA VAL A 36 0.07 5.90 3.92
C VAL A 36 -1.28 5.34 4.33
N ALA A 37 -2.34 5.89 3.74
CA ALA A 37 -3.68 5.34 3.89
C ALA A 37 -3.96 4.42 2.71
N LEU A 38 -4.28 3.16 2.99
CA LEU A 38 -4.56 2.14 1.99
C LEU A 38 -5.99 1.64 2.13
N LEU A 39 -6.73 1.65 1.03
CA LEU A 39 -8.10 1.16 0.98
C LEU A 39 -8.24 0.19 -0.18
N ASN A 40 -8.47 -1.08 0.13
CA ASN A 40 -8.67 -2.11 -0.89
C ASN A 40 -10.16 -2.29 -1.15
N THR A 41 -10.59 -2.01 -2.37
CA THR A 41 -11.98 -2.20 -2.77
C THR A 41 -12.06 -3.35 -3.78
N GLY A 42 -13.16 -4.10 -3.71
CA GLY A 42 -13.36 -5.29 -4.53
C GLY A 42 -13.48 -6.52 -3.66
N THR A 43 -13.75 -7.65 -4.28
CA THR A 43 -14.07 -8.89 -3.56
C THR A 43 -12.85 -9.76 -3.25
N GLY A 44 -11.67 -9.39 -3.76
CA GLY A 44 -10.45 -10.14 -3.51
C GLY A 44 -9.61 -9.52 -2.41
N LYS A 45 -8.84 -10.36 -1.72
CA LYS A 45 -7.81 -9.86 -0.80
C LYS A 45 -6.68 -9.24 -1.60
N ALA A 46 -5.96 -8.31 -1.00
CA ALA A 46 -4.76 -7.75 -1.58
C ALA A 46 -3.57 -8.00 -0.66
N ALA A 47 -2.40 -8.15 -1.26
CA ALA A 47 -1.15 -8.24 -0.50
C ALA A 47 -0.21 -7.17 -1.03
N VAL A 48 0.50 -6.50 -0.12
CA VAL A 48 1.38 -5.39 -0.47
C VAL A 48 2.78 -5.63 0.08
N THR A 49 3.79 -5.16 -0.67
CA THR A 49 5.16 -5.10 -0.20
C THR A 49 5.66 -3.67 -0.30
N PHE A 50 6.56 -3.30 0.59
CA PHE A 50 7.16 -1.98 0.62
C PHE A 50 8.68 -2.11 0.46
N GLY A 51 9.29 -1.11 -0.13
CA GLY A 51 10.73 -1.08 -0.29
C GLY A 51 11.22 0.34 -0.54
N THR A 52 12.52 0.54 -0.43
CA THR A 52 13.15 1.84 -0.60
C THR A 52 13.75 2.03 -1.99
N THR A 53 13.71 1.00 -2.84
CA THR A 53 14.16 1.09 -4.24
C THR A 53 13.15 0.39 -5.12
N SER A 54 13.09 0.81 -6.38
CA SER A 54 12.17 0.20 -7.33
C SER A 54 12.68 -1.12 -7.91
N SER A 55 13.97 -1.43 -7.74
CA SER A 55 14.62 -2.54 -8.45
C SER A 55 14.76 -3.81 -7.61
N ASN A 56 14.72 -3.72 -6.29
CA ASN A 56 15.00 -4.85 -5.40
C ASN A 56 13.85 -5.13 -4.43
N MET A 57 12.63 -4.91 -4.85
CA MET A 57 11.47 -5.19 -4.02
C MET A 57 11.07 -6.65 -4.12
N ASP A 58 10.67 -7.21 -2.99
CA ASP A 58 10.08 -8.54 -2.96
C ASP A 58 8.78 -8.55 -3.77
N THR A 59 8.55 -9.65 -4.49
CA THR A 59 7.29 -9.84 -5.19
C THR A 59 6.18 -10.09 -4.17
N PRO A 60 5.10 -9.31 -4.19
CA PRO A 60 4.00 -9.56 -3.26
C PRO A 60 3.33 -10.90 -3.51
N ALA A 61 2.90 -11.54 -2.43
CA ALA A 61 2.22 -12.83 -2.51
C ALA A 61 1.23 -12.95 -1.36
N ILE A 62 0.05 -13.50 -1.66
CA ILE A 62 -0.95 -13.82 -0.65
C ILE A 62 -0.60 -15.19 -0.08
N ALA A 63 -0.37 -15.25 1.24
CA ALA A 63 0.04 -16.49 1.88
C ALA A 63 -1.05 -17.53 1.83
N ALA A 64 -0.68 -18.76 1.47
CA ALA A 64 -1.54 -19.92 1.66
C ALA A 64 -1.52 -20.33 3.13
N THR A 65 -2.51 -21.10 3.56
CA THR A 65 -2.58 -21.61 4.92
C THR A 65 -1.30 -22.38 5.26
N GLY A 66 -0.65 -22.00 6.34
CA GLY A 66 0.59 -22.63 6.79
C GLY A 66 1.85 -22.09 6.13
N ALA A 67 1.74 -21.07 5.27
CA ALA A 67 2.88 -20.46 4.59
C ALA A 67 2.99 -18.99 4.95
N SER A 68 4.12 -18.38 4.60
CA SER A 68 4.33 -16.95 4.76
C SER A 68 4.02 -16.20 3.48
N GLY A 69 3.65 -14.94 3.60
CA GLY A 69 3.38 -14.07 2.47
C GLY A 69 3.57 -12.63 2.84
N SER A 70 3.09 -11.74 1.98
CA SER A 70 3.16 -10.30 2.19
C SER A 70 2.04 -9.84 3.13
N PHE A 71 2.09 -8.56 3.52
CA PHE A 71 1.06 -7.96 4.35
C PHE A 71 -0.28 -7.95 3.59
N VAL A 72 -1.33 -8.48 4.22
CA VAL A 72 -2.63 -8.69 3.56
C VAL A 72 -3.61 -7.61 3.98
N LEU A 73 -4.29 -7.04 2.98
CA LEU A 73 -5.44 -6.16 3.18
C LEU A 73 -6.71 -6.96 2.88
N PRO A 74 -7.74 -6.86 3.74
CA PRO A 74 -8.97 -7.61 3.51
C PRO A 74 -9.73 -7.10 2.29
N ALA A 75 -10.65 -7.91 1.79
CA ALA A 75 -11.56 -7.52 0.72
C ALA A 75 -12.59 -6.52 1.25
N ASN A 76 -13.11 -5.70 0.36
CA ASN A 76 -14.25 -4.80 0.65
C ASN A 76 -14.02 -3.93 1.88
N MET A 77 -12.85 -3.30 1.97
CA MET A 77 -12.53 -2.44 3.11
C MET A 77 -13.51 -1.26 3.18
N ILE A 78 -13.97 -0.97 4.39
CA ILE A 78 -14.86 0.16 4.67
C ILE A 78 -14.04 1.36 5.13
N TYR A 79 -12.96 1.12 5.86
CA TYR A 79 -12.07 2.16 6.38
C TYR A 79 -10.66 1.93 5.87
N PRO A 80 -9.90 2.99 5.59
CA PRO A 80 -8.52 2.82 5.18
C PRO A 80 -7.65 2.32 6.33
N MET A 81 -6.62 1.56 6.00
CA MET A 81 -5.57 1.21 6.94
C MET A 81 -4.47 2.25 6.86
N ILE A 82 -4.06 2.79 8.00
CA ILE A 82 -3.01 3.79 8.07
C ILE A 82 -1.73 3.10 8.49
N ILE A 83 -0.70 3.22 7.67
CA ILE A 83 0.60 2.57 7.91
C ILE A 83 1.66 3.66 8.03
N ASP A 84 2.51 3.55 9.05
CA ASP A 84 3.64 4.45 9.21
C ASP A 84 4.70 4.10 8.17
N CYS A 85 5.10 5.08 7.37
CA CYS A 85 6.05 4.85 6.30
C CYS A 85 7.48 4.66 6.82
N GLY A 86 7.88 5.39 7.82
CA GLY A 86 9.17 5.22 8.48
C GLY A 86 10.40 5.56 7.67
N ALA A 87 10.31 5.73 6.36
CA ALA A 87 11.48 5.96 5.51
C ALA A 87 11.12 6.87 4.33
N PRO A 88 12.07 7.67 3.85
CA PRO A 88 11.89 8.39 2.59
C PRO A 88 11.96 7.42 1.42
N ASP A 89 11.51 7.90 0.26
CA ASP A 89 11.67 7.19 -1.02
C ASP A 89 11.02 5.80 -0.98
N LEU A 90 9.81 5.74 -0.44
CA LEU A 90 9.10 4.48 -0.25
C LEU A 90 8.35 4.10 -1.51
N TYR A 91 8.49 2.83 -1.91
CA TYR A 91 7.81 2.23 -3.05
C TYR A 91 6.87 1.13 -2.58
N LEU A 92 5.86 0.86 -3.37
CA LEU A 92 4.87 -0.17 -3.07
C LEU A 92 4.65 -1.05 -4.30
N LYS A 93 4.55 -2.35 -4.08
CA LYS A 93 4.02 -3.32 -5.05
C LYS A 93 2.86 -4.06 -4.42
N ALA A 94 1.89 -4.44 -5.24
CA ALA A 94 0.70 -5.12 -4.75
C ALA A 94 0.21 -6.17 -5.72
N ILE A 95 -0.52 -7.15 -5.18
CA ILE A 95 -1.17 -8.21 -5.93
C ILE A 95 -2.53 -8.47 -5.26
N SER A 96 -3.48 -9.00 -6.00
CA SER A 96 -4.76 -9.37 -5.42
C SER A 96 -5.17 -10.78 -5.84
N SER A 97 -6.19 -11.31 -5.18
CA SER A 97 -6.75 -12.62 -5.55
C SER A 97 -7.77 -12.51 -6.69
N GLY A 98 -8.00 -11.29 -7.19
CA GLY A 98 -8.95 -11.04 -8.27
C GLY A 98 -8.69 -9.67 -8.86
N THR A 99 -9.72 -9.01 -9.38
CA THR A 99 -9.63 -7.65 -9.90
C THR A 99 -10.11 -6.69 -8.82
N ASN A 100 -9.20 -5.87 -8.32
CA ASN A 100 -9.46 -4.92 -7.24
C ASN A 100 -8.92 -3.55 -7.58
N THR A 101 -9.28 -2.54 -6.81
CA THR A 101 -8.65 -1.23 -6.86
C THR A 101 -8.11 -0.90 -5.48
N LEU A 102 -6.83 -0.57 -5.41
CA LEU A 102 -6.19 -0.13 -4.17
C LEU A 102 -6.04 1.39 -4.22
N TYR A 103 -6.68 2.07 -3.30
CA TYR A 103 -6.58 3.53 -3.18
C TYR A 103 -5.48 3.87 -2.19
N ILE A 104 -4.55 4.70 -2.64
CA ILE A 104 -3.33 5.04 -1.89
C ILE A 104 -3.30 6.55 -1.70
N THR A 105 -3.23 7.00 -0.46
CA THR A 105 -3.16 8.42 -0.14
C THR A 105 -2.05 8.66 0.87
N LEU A 106 -1.20 9.63 0.60
CA LEU A 106 -0.16 10.03 1.54
C LEU A 106 -0.76 10.97 2.56
N VAL A 107 -0.57 10.67 3.84
CA VAL A 107 -1.15 11.44 4.94
C VAL A 107 -0.09 11.71 6.01
N ALA A 108 -0.39 12.63 6.90
CA ALA A 108 0.38 12.87 8.12
C ALA A 108 -0.59 13.06 9.28
N THR A 109 -0.15 12.74 10.48
CA THR A 109 -0.92 13.06 11.69
C THR A 109 -0.47 14.38 12.26
N GLU A 110 -1.41 15.12 12.83
CA GLU A 110 -1.12 16.35 13.54
C GLU A 110 -1.15 16.11 15.04
#